data_b9f4d188ae6131e16602cf37b8ca99b2
#
_entry.id   b9f4d188ae6131e16602cf37b8ca99b2
#
_cell.length_a   1.000
_cell.length_b   1.000
_cell.length_c   1.000
_cell.angle_alpha   90.00
_cell.angle_beta   90.00
_cell.angle_gamma   90.00
#
_symmetry.space_group_name_H-M   'P 1'
#
loop_
_entity.id
_entity.type
_entity.pdbx_description
1 polymer ?
#
loop_
_entity_poly.entity_id
_entity_poly.type
_entity_poly.pdbx_seq_one_letter_code
_entity_poly.pdbx_strand_id
1 'polypeptide(L)'
;MEEMKFETKLKTLKTNNSPLIKAAFQGKDGNVYFGIMLIDTGSFDCILNKSVMDLLDDSAVRKGDSKNISTIQGENNECYAVDFTFKMGNNQEFSDVFYVSEASDFDQILVGMIGIVGCKFLIRHQLTLDYAKEMLYTSDGTFTHPDNCEFFFPMEYGFKNYGIPVVGISSGENEFIMLVDSGADKTVMTSHMIDEAGLPNGNAISNGIITLFNNRQIKTTIKNVEFSLLSVGGTEDDPKLCSYEDNVQVIDEPPHIMENFKDSEGEELPPISGMLSSSFMYRHKWILDFKTGIMYCKLPE
;
A
#
# COMPACT_ATOMS: atom_id res chain seq x y z
N MET A 1 -31.29 10.60 8.67
CA MET A 1 -30.84 9.20 8.45
C MET A 1 -29.41 9.18 8.94
N GLU A 2 -29.11 8.45 9.98
CA GLU A 2 -27.72 8.18 10.34
C GLU A 2 -27.07 7.46 9.14
N GLU A 3 -26.02 8.04 8.61
CA GLU A 3 -25.18 7.39 7.58
C GLU A 3 -24.65 6.10 8.20
N MET A 4 -25.01 4.97 7.64
CA MET A 4 -24.58 3.66 8.12
C MET A 4 -23.05 3.59 7.93
N LYS A 5 -22.29 3.66 9.03
CA LYS A 5 -20.83 3.59 8.99
C LYS A 5 -20.41 2.20 8.51
N PHE A 6 -19.63 2.17 7.44
CA PHE A 6 -19.04 0.93 6.97
C PHE A 6 -17.96 0.45 7.93
N GLU A 7 -17.92 -0.86 8.17
CA GLU A 7 -16.83 -1.52 8.89
C GLU A 7 -16.68 -2.98 8.42
N THR A 8 -15.46 -3.45 8.36
CA THR A 8 -15.13 -4.85 8.10
C THR A 8 -13.85 -5.27 8.80
N LYS A 9 -13.83 -6.52 9.28
CA LYS A 9 -12.60 -7.11 9.83
C LYS A 9 -11.64 -7.47 8.71
N LEU A 10 -10.40 -7.11 8.89
CA LEU A 10 -9.32 -7.59 8.03
C LEU A 10 -9.09 -9.08 8.28
N LYS A 11 -8.76 -9.77 7.20
CA LYS A 11 -8.18 -11.09 7.26
C LYS A 11 -6.73 -10.93 6.84
N THR A 12 -5.81 -11.28 7.71
CA THR A 12 -4.40 -11.25 7.37
C THR A 12 -3.95 -12.62 6.91
N LEU A 13 -3.08 -12.66 5.90
CA LEU A 13 -2.36 -13.88 5.60
C LEU A 13 -1.41 -14.19 6.75
N LYS A 14 -1.41 -15.43 7.23
CA LYS A 14 -0.54 -15.85 8.34
C LYS A 14 0.96 -15.65 8.06
N THR A 15 1.31 -15.52 6.78
CA THR A 15 2.70 -15.44 6.33
C THR A 15 3.24 -14.01 6.22
N ASN A 16 2.38 -13.02 5.97
CA ASN A 16 2.84 -11.68 5.60
C ASN A 16 1.98 -10.51 6.13
N ASN A 17 0.93 -10.80 6.89
CA ASN A 17 0.01 -9.79 7.45
C ASN A 17 -0.65 -8.84 6.43
N SER A 18 -0.63 -9.19 5.13
CA SER A 18 -1.30 -8.38 4.10
C SER A 18 -2.79 -8.26 4.40
N PRO A 19 -3.36 -7.05 4.34
CA PRO A 19 -4.75 -6.81 4.71
C PRO A 19 -5.70 -7.28 3.60
N LEU A 20 -6.45 -8.32 3.89
CA LEU A 20 -7.42 -8.92 3.00
C LEU A 20 -8.84 -8.66 3.49
N ILE A 21 -9.74 -8.42 2.55
CA ILE A 21 -11.17 -8.31 2.81
C ILE A 21 -11.94 -9.33 1.98
N LYS A 22 -13.05 -9.81 2.53
CA LYS A 22 -14.04 -10.58 1.76
C LYS A 22 -14.92 -9.63 0.97
N ALA A 23 -15.15 -9.94 -0.29
CA ALA A 23 -16.06 -9.22 -1.15
C ALA A 23 -17.02 -10.18 -1.87
N ALA A 24 -18.18 -9.66 -2.25
CA ALA A 24 -19.17 -10.37 -3.04
C ALA A 24 -19.64 -9.48 -4.19
N PHE A 25 -19.87 -10.04 -5.38
CA PHE A 25 -20.42 -9.33 -6.52
C PHE A 25 -21.43 -10.19 -7.27
N GLN A 26 -22.32 -9.54 -8.03
CA GLN A 26 -23.28 -10.24 -8.85
C GLN A 26 -22.73 -10.44 -10.27
N GLY A 27 -22.74 -11.68 -10.73
CA GLY A 27 -22.36 -12.01 -12.10
C GLY A 27 -23.49 -11.77 -13.10
N LYS A 28 -23.16 -11.77 -14.39
CA LYS A 28 -24.09 -11.64 -15.53
C LYS A 28 -25.16 -12.72 -15.57
N ASP A 29 -24.92 -13.85 -14.95
CA ASP A 29 -25.87 -14.96 -14.82
C ASP A 29 -26.84 -14.79 -13.63
N GLY A 30 -26.74 -13.67 -12.89
CA GLY A 30 -27.53 -13.36 -11.70
C GLY A 30 -27.05 -14.03 -10.41
N ASN A 31 -26.05 -14.89 -10.47
CA ASN A 31 -25.47 -15.52 -9.29
C ASN A 31 -24.59 -14.54 -8.51
N VAL A 32 -24.45 -14.79 -7.20
CA VAL A 32 -23.53 -14.05 -6.34
C VAL A 32 -22.23 -14.82 -6.19
N TYR A 33 -21.14 -14.17 -6.54
CA TYR A 33 -19.78 -14.69 -6.42
C TYR A 33 -19.08 -14.07 -5.23
N PHE A 34 -18.22 -14.85 -4.60
CA PHE A 34 -17.44 -14.42 -3.43
C PHE A 34 -15.94 -14.53 -3.72
N GLY A 35 -15.20 -13.57 -3.23
CA GLY A 35 -13.75 -13.60 -3.36
C GLY A 35 -13.06 -12.77 -2.29
N ILE A 36 -11.77 -12.62 -2.47
CA ILE A 36 -10.88 -11.86 -1.56
C ILE A 36 -10.28 -10.71 -2.34
N MET A 37 -10.22 -9.53 -1.73
CA MET A 37 -9.52 -8.36 -2.25
C MET A 37 -8.37 -8.00 -1.31
N LEU A 38 -7.24 -7.64 -1.89
CA LEU A 38 -6.09 -7.08 -1.18
C LEU A 38 -6.26 -5.57 -1.05
N ILE A 39 -6.05 -5.02 0.13
CA ILE A 39 -5.88 -3.58 0.31
C ILE A 39 -4.40 -3.26 0.12
N ASP A 40 -4.09 -2.49 -0.92
CA ASP A 40 -2.72 -2.24 -1.37
C ASP A 40 -2.47 -0.74 -1.51
N THR A 41 -1.78 -0.16 -0.52
CA THR A 41 -1.42 1.26 -0.52
C THR A 41 -0.22 1.57 -1.41
N GLY A 42 0.49 0.57 -1.89
CA GLY A 42 1.50 0.70 -2.94
C GLY A 42 0.89 0.83 -4.34
N SER A 43 -0.41 0.59 -4.48
CA SER A 43 -1.17 0.79 -5.72
C SER A 43 -2.04 2.04 -5.62
N PHE A 44 -1.95 2.94 -6.62
CA PHE A 44 -2.86 4.09 -6.69
C PHE A 44 -4.26 3.67 -7.15
N ASP A 45 -4.33 2.86 -8.19
CA ASP A 45 -5.58 2.41 -8.81
C ASP A 45 -6.03 1.05 -8.27
N CYS A 46 -7.32 0.77 -8.50
CA CYS A 46 -7.88 -0.56 -8.25
C CYS A 46 -7.64 -1.47 -9.45
N ILE A 47 -7.27 -2.72 -9.21
CA ILE A 47 -7.00 -3.71 -10.25
C ILE A 47 -7.91 -4.92 -10.03
N LEU A 48 -8.58 -5.36 -11.09
CA LEU A 48 -9.46 -6.53 -11.06
C LEU A 48 -8.73 -7.74 -11.65
N ASN A 49 -8.95 -8.91 -11.05
CA ASN A 49 -8.44 -10.16 -11.60
C ASN A 49 -9.13 -10.42 -12.95
N LYS A 50 -8.36 -10.74 -13.98
CA LYS A 50 -8.91 -11.00 -15.31
C LYS A 50 -9.93 -12.14 -15.33
N SER A 51 -9.82 -13.12 -14.46
CA SER A 51 -10.79 -14.23 -14.33
C SER A 51 -12.20 -13.77 -13.93
N VAL A 52 -12.32 -12.58 -13.31
CA VAL A 52 -13.61 -11.99 -12.96
C VAL A 52 -14.35 -11.48 -14.21
N MET A 53 -13.63 -11.11 -15.28
CA MET A 53 -14.22 -10.56 -16.50
C MET A 53 -15.20 -11.52 -17.16
N ASP A 54 -14.93 -12.82 -17.11
CA ASP A 54 -15.83 -13.83 -17.68
C ASP A 54 -17.20 -13.88 -16.98
N LEU A 55 -17.25 -13.37 -15.76
CA LEU A 55 -18.44 -13.32 -14.91
C LEU A 55 -19.22 -12.01 -15.02
N LEU A 56 -18.62 -10.94 -15.58
CA LEU A 56 -19.25 -9.63 -15.71
C LEU A 56 -19.99 -9.47 -17.04
N ASP A 57 -20.95 -8.55 -17.05
CA ASP A 57 -21.61 -8.12 -18.28
C ASP A 57 -20.65 -7.28 -19.15
N ASP A 58 -20.73 -7.45 -20.47
CA ASP A 58 -19.88 -6.69 -21.40
C ASP A 58 -20.06 -5.17 -21.28
N SER A 59 -21.21 -4.72 -20.79
CA SER A 59 -21.50 -3.31 -20.53
C SER A 59 -20.69 -2.71 -19.37
N ALA A 60 -20.10 -3.53 -18.52
CA ALA A 60 -19.20 -3.09 -17.45
C ALA A 60 -17.86 -2.54 -18.00
N VAL A 61 -17.47 -2.96 -19.20
CA VAL A 61 -16.24 -2.48 -19.84
C VAL A 61 -16.44 -1.09 -20.43
N ARG A 62 -15.63 -0.13 -19.98
CA ARG A 62 -15.60 1.23 -20.52
C ARG A 62 -14.84 1.25 -21.85
N LYS A 63 -15.57 1.25 -22.96
CA LYS A 63 -14.97 1.26 -24.29
C LYS A 63 -14.13 2.53 -24.53
N GLY A 64 -12.87 2.34 -24.91
CA GLY A 64 -11.95 3.43 -25.22
C GLY A 64 -11.34 4.12 -23.99
N ASP A 65 -11.63 3.64 -22.78
CA ASP A 65 -10.97 4.10 -21.56
C ASP A 65 -9.90 3.07 -21.17
N SER A 66 -8.68 3.31 -21.63
CA SER A 66 -7.51 2.51 -21.32
C SER A 66 -6.37 3.39 -20.83
N LYS A 67 -5.51 2.83 -20.02
CA LYS A 67 -4.26 3.48 -19.60
C LYS A 67 -3.16 2.46 -19.40
N ASN A 68 -1.93 2.94 -19.46
CA ASN A 68 -0.79 2.15 -19.03
C ASN A 68 -0.64 2.22 -17.51
N ILE A 69 -0.59 1.06 -16.88
CA ILE A 69 -0.24 0.94 -15.47
C ILE A 69 1.15 0.33 -15.39
N SER A 70 2.07 1.08 -14.79
CA SER A 70 3.43 0.60 -14.56
C SER A 70 3.43 -0.34 -13.35
N THR A 71 4.01 -1.51 -13.54
CA THR A 71 4.30 -2.40 -12.42
C THR A 71 5.60 -1.97 -11.74
N ILE A 72 5.85 -2.50 -10.56
CA ILE A 72 7.12 -2.28 -9.83
C ILE A 72 8.37 -2.66 -10.64
N GLN A 73 8.20 -3.41 -11.74
CA GLN A 73 9.28 -3.82 -12.65
C GLN A 73 9.52 -2.86 -13.82
N GLY A 74 8.77 -1.77 -13.89
CA GLY A 74 8.83 -0.84 -15.02
C GLY A 74 8.13 -1.35 -16.28
N GLU A 75 7.45 -2.49 -16.23
CA GLU A 75 6.62 -2.96 -17.34
C GLU A 75 5.34 -2.12 -17.40
N ASN A 76 5.11 -1.50 -18.55
CA ASN A 76 3.86 -0.81 -18.83
C ASN A 76 2.86 -1.83 -19.38
N ASN A 77 1.82 -2.09 -18.61
CA ASN A 77 0.70 -2.93 -19.04
C ASN A 77 -0.45 -2.03 -19.49
N GLU A 78 -0.89 -2.21 -20.73
CA GLU A 78 -2.14 -1.59 -21.17
C GLU A 78 -3.30 -2.24 -20.42
N CYS A 79 -4.03 -1.41 -19.70
CA CYS A 79 -5.18 -1.81 -18.90
C CYS A 79 -6.41 -1.10 -19.40
N TYR A 80 -7.51 -1.81 -19.51
CA TYR A 80 -8.81 -1.22 -19.80
C TYR A 80 -9.64 -1.05 -18.53
N ALA A 81 -10.46 -0.01 -18.51
CA ALA A 81 -11.28 0.35 -17.37
C ALA A 81 -12.60 -0.45 -17.34
N VAL A 82 -12.99 -0.86 -16.14
CA VAL A 82 -14.21 -1.64 -15.86
C VAL A 82 -14.95 -1.00 -14.69
N ASP A 83 -16.26 -0.76 -14.86
CA ASP A 83 -17.12 -0.39 -13.74
C ASP A 83 -17.42 -1.65 -12.93
N PHE A 84 -16.93 -1.70 -11.70
CA PHE A 84 -17.10 -2.86 -10.83
C PHE A 84 -17.87 -2.51 -9.57
N THR A 85 -18.97 -3.22 -9.35
CA THR A 85 -19.84 -3.07 -8.17
C THR A 85 -19.72 -4.32 -7.32
N PHE A 86 -19.43 -4.15 -6.05
CA PHE A 86 -19.26 -5.23 -5.10
C PHE A 86 -19.71 -4.84 -3.69
N LYS A 87 -19.89 -5.83 -2.84
CA LYS A 87 -20.26 -5.66 -1.44
C LYS A 87 -19.17 -6.18 -0.54
N MET A 88 -18.92 -5.49 0.57
CA MET A 88 -18.00 -5.94 1.61
C MET A 88 -18.53 -5.56 3.02
N GLY A 89 -17.89 -6.13 4.05
CA GLY A 89 -18.23 -5.86 5.46
C GLY A 89 -19.67 -6.22 5.80
N ASN A 90 -20.42 -5.24 6.28
CA ASN A 90 -21.84 -5.32 6.63
C ASN A 90 -22.78 -5.29 5.39
N ASN A 91 -22.36 -5.85 4.26
CA ASN A 91 -23.05 -5.80 2.95
C ASN A 91 -23.15 -4.39 2.35
N GLN A 92 -22.29 -3.48 2.74
CA GLN A 92 -22.18 -2.17 2.11
C GLN A 92 -21.76 -2.35 0.65
N GLU A 93 -22.51 -1.72 -0.26
CA GLU A 93 -22.23 -1.73 -1.68
C GLU A 93 -21.27 -0.60 -2.05
N PHE A 94 -20.30 -0.91 -2.89
CA PHE A 94 -19.33 0.00 -3.46
C PHE A 94 -19.28 -0.17 -4.97
N SER A 95 -19.15 0.95 -5.68
CA SER A 95 -18.92 0.96 -7.12
C SER A 95 -17.73 1.85 -7.42
N ASP A 96 -16.78 1.33 -8.18
CA ASP A 96 -15.61 2.11 -8.62
C ASP A 96 -15.08 1.59 -9.96
N VAL A 97 -14.12 2.34 -10.52
CA VAL A 97 -13.40 1.95 -11.73
C VAL A 97 -12.24 1.07 -11.34
N PHE A 98 -12.23 -0.13 -11.86
CA PHE A 98 -11.10 -1.05 -11.77
C PHE A 98 -10.42 -1.18 -13.13
N TYR A 99 -9.14 -1.51 -13.11
CA TYR A 99 -8.37 -1.73 -14.33
C TYR A 99 -8.00 -3.19 -14.47
N VAL A 100 -8.03 -3.69 -15.69
CA VAL A 100 -7.75 -5.09 -16.01
C VAL A 100 -6.75 -5.15 -17.15
N SER A 101 -5.77 -6.03 -17.03
CA SER A 101 -4.84 -6.39 -18.10
C SER A 101 -4.65 -7.90 -18.16
N GLU A 102 -3.97 -8.38 -19.19
CA GLU A 102 -3.58 -9.78 -19.28
C GLU A 102 -2.66 -10.23 -18.14
N ALA A 103 -1.89 -9.29 -17.57
CA ALA A 103 -1.03 -9.54 -16.41
C ALA A 103 -1.79 -9.61 -15.07
N SER A 104 -3.09 -9.25 -15.04
CA SER A 104 -3.91 -9.23 -13.82
C SER A 104 -4.42 -10.64 -13.44
N ASP A 105 -3.54 -11.66 -13.49
CA ASP A 105 -3.84 -13.02 -13.06
C ASP A 105 -3.31 -13.24 -11.63
N PHE A 106 -4.23 -13.15 -10.66
CA PHE A 106 -3.88 -13.22 -9.25
C PHE A 106 -4.00 -14.62 -8.63
N ASP A 107 -4.50 -15.59 -9.37
CA ASP A 107 -4.69 -16.96 -8.85
C ASP A 107 -3.36 -17.62 -8.46
N GLN A 108 -2.26 -17.15 -9.05
CA GLN A 108 -0.91 -17.59 -8.69
C GLN A 108 -0.42 -16.99 -7.36
N ILE A 109 -0.97 -15.85 -6.95
CA ILE A 109 -0.62 -15.16 -5.71
C ILE A 109 -1.48 -15.69 -4.57
N LEU A 110 -2.79 -15.68 -4.78
CA LEU A 110 -3.79 -16.13 -3.80
C LEU A 110 -5.03 -16.63 -4.52
N VAL A 111 -5.31 -17.92 -4.37
CA VAL A 111 -6.51 -18.56 -4.94
C VAL A 111 -7.77 -17.87 -4.43
N GLY A 112 -8.64 -17.45 -5.36
CA GLY A 112 -9.87 -16.73 -5.07
C GLY A 112 -9.70 -15.23 -4.82
N MET A 113 -8.53 -14.67 -5.15
CA MET A 113 -8.31 -13.24 -5.15
C MET A 113 -8.98 -12.62 -6.39
N ILE A 114 -9.98 -11.76 -6.15
CA ILE A 114 -10.75 -11.12 -7.22
C ILE A 114 -10.21 -9.75 -7.60
N GLY A 115 -9.37 -9.12 -6.78
CA GLY A 115 -8.80 -7.82 -7.11
C GLY A 115 -7.96 -7.21 -6.00
N ILE A 116 -7.46 -6.02 -6.33
CA ILE A 116 -6.68 -5.12 -5.48
C ILE A 116 -7.46 -3.81 -5.33
N VAL A 117 -7.56 -3.32 -4.11
CA VAL A 117 -8.12 -2.01 -3.78
C VAL A 117 -6.98 -1.05 -3.49
N GLY A 118 -6.80 -0.06 -4.36
CA GLY A 118 -5.73 0.94 -4.26
C GLY A 118 -6.12 2.21 -3.51
N CYS A 119 -5.16 3.12 -3.37
CA CYS A 119 -5.31 4.37 -2.62
C CYS A 119 -6.46 5.24 -3.10
N LYS A 120 -6.70 5.31 -4.41
CA LYS A 120 -7.78 6.13 -4.98
C LYS A 120 -9.16 5.73 -4.44
N PHE A 121 -9.41 4.44 -4.26
CA PHE A 121 -10.63 3.93 -3.63
C PHE A 121 -10.69 4.31 -2.15
N LEU A 122 -9.60 4.11 -1.42
CA LEU A 122 -9.54 4.41 0.02
C LEU A 122 -9.80 5.90 0.30
N ILE A 123 -9.23 6.79 -0.53
CA ILE A 123 -9.46 8.24 -0.47
C ILE A 123 -10.92 8.57 -0.80
N ARG A 124 -11.45 8.06 -1.93
CA ARG A 124 -12.81 8.35 -2.40
C ARG A 124 -13.86 7.96 -1.38
N HIS A 125 -13.69 6.80 -0.76
CA HIS A 125 -14.62 6.28 0.24
C HIS A 125 -14.26 6.64 1.68
N GLN A 126 -13.23 7.49 1.86
CA GLN A 126 -12.81 8.04 3.16
C GLN A 126 -12.58 6.94 4.20
N LEU A 127 -11.86 5.88 3.81
CA LEU A 127 -11.63 4.72 4.65
C LEU A 127 -10.40 4.87 5.55
N THR A 128 -10.44 4.18 6.67
CA THR A 128 -9.30 4.00 7.57
C THR A 128 -8.87 2.53 7.55
N LEU A 129 -7.59 2.29 7.24
CA LEU A 129 -6.94 1.00 7.40
C LEU A 129 -6.26 0.96 8.77
N ASP A 130 -6.79 0.16 9.69
CA ASP A 130 -6.38 0.13 11.10
C ASP A 130 -5.80 -1.24 11.46
N TYR A 131 -4.49 -1.33 11.51
CA TYR A 131 -3.78 -2.54 11.91
C TYR A 131 -3.86 -2.81 13.41
N ALA A 132 -4.13 -1.78 14.24
CA ALA A 132 -4.27 -1.97 15.67
C ALA A 132 -5.59 -2.67 16.04
N LYS A 133 -6.66 -2.37 15.29
CA LYS A 133 -7.97 -3.02 15.43
C LYS A 133 -8.18 -4.19 14.47
N GLU A 134 -7.28 -4.36 13.49
CA GLU A 134 -7.44 -5.28 12.36
C GLU A 134 -8.76 -5.03 11.59
N MET A 135 -9.01 -3.76 11.24
CA MET A 135 -10.25 -3.33 10.61
C MET A 135 -10.02 -2.36 9.45
N LEU A 136 -10.93 -2.39 8.49
CA LEU A 136 -11.16 -1.35 7.50
C LEU A 136 -12.54 -0.74 7.76
N TYR A 137 -12.62 0.58 7.91
CA TYR A 137 -13.89 1.25 8.24
C TYR A 137 -13.94 2.67 7.69
N THR A 138 -15.14 3.25 7.59
CA THR A 138 -15.32 4.65 7.21
C THR A 138 -14.82 5.56 8.33
N SER A 139 -13.89 6.45 7.99
CA SER A 139 -13.40 7.48 8.92
C SER A 139 -14.54 8.44 9.29
N ASP A 140 -14.66 8.79 10.56
CA ASP A 140 -15.58 9.84 11.01
C ASP A 140 -15.01 11.24 10.77
N GLY A 141 -13.73 11.34 10.36
CA GLY A 141 -13.04 12.60 10.10
C GLY A 141 -12.63 13.34 11.37
N THR A 142 -12.92 12.78 12.52
CA THR A 142 -12.34 13.25 13.77
C THR A 142 -11.01 12.57 13.98
N PHE A 143 -9.94 13.30 13.72
CA PHE A 143 -8.64 12.87 14.19
C PHE A 143 -8.65 13.00 15.72
N THR A 144 -9.00 11.92 16.39
CA THR A 144 -8.75 11.82 17.82
C THR A 144 -7.34 11.32 17.99
N HIS A 145 -6.49 12.18 18.50
CA HIS A 145 -5.16 11.83 18.95
C HIS A 145 -5.27 10.61 19.88
N PRO A 146 -4.83 9.42 19.49
CA PRO A 146 -4.83 8.30 20.42
C PRO A 146 -3.93 8.65 21.59
N ASP A 147 -4.39 8.37 22.83
CA ASP A 147 -3.68 8.76 24.05
C ASP A 147 -2.20 8.33 24.12
N ASN A 148 -1.78 7.39 23.26
CA ASN A 148 -0.44 6.82 23.21
C ASN A 148 0.24 7.03 21.84
N CYS A 149 -0.20 7.99 21.02
CA CYS A 149 0.40 8.27 19.74
C CYS A 149 1.11 9.62 19.76
N GLU A 150 2.43 9.60 19.66
CA GLU A 150 3.23 10.82 19.63
C GLU A 150 3.70 11.21 18.22
N PHE A 151 3.55 10.30 17.25
CA PHE A 151 4.13 10.44 15.93
C PHE A 151 3.04 10.37 14.84
N PHE A 152 3.07 11.37 13.96
CA PHE A 152 2.13 11.53 12.84
C PHE A 152 2.89 11.73 11.54
N PHE A 153 2.38 11.13 10.47
CA PHE A 153 2.96 11.17 9.15
C PHE A 153 1.89 11.63 8.15
N PRO A 154 1.97 12.91 7.66
CA PRO A 154 1.02 13.39 6.65
C PRO A 154 1.20 12.65 5.34
N MET A 155 0.08 12.26 4.72
CA MET A 155 0.07 11.60 3.41
C MET A 155 0.07 12.61 2.24
N GLU A 156 -0.18 13.89 2.50
CA GLU A 156 -0.36 14.91 1.45
C GLU A 156 0.84 15.00 0.50
N TYR A 157 2.05 15.02 1.04
CA TYR A 157 3.27 15.06 0.23
C TYR A 157 3.38 13.84 -0.69
N GLY A 158 3.11 12.66 -0.18
CA GLY A 158 3.14 11.42 -0.95
C GLY A 158 2.09 11.42 -2.05
N PHE A 159 0.85 11.78 -1.76
CA PHE A 159 -0.20 11.82 -2.76
C PHE A 159 0.01 12.89 -3.83
N LYS A 160 0.53 14.05 -3.46
CA LYS A 160 0.81 15.11 -4.41
C LYS A 160 1.91 14.74 -5.39
N ASN A 161 2.96 14.10 -4.92
CA ASN A 161 4.19 13.89 -5.68
C ASN A 161 4.31 12.48 -6.27
N TYR A 162 3.85 11.45 -5.55
CA TYR A 162 4.00 10.03 -5.93
C TYR A 162 2.66 9.33 -6.19
N GLY A 163 1.54 9.96 -5.84
CA GLY A 163 0.20 9.34 -5.92
C GLY A 163 -0.10 8.29 -4.84
N ILE A 164 0.84 8.06 -3.92
CA ILE A 164 0.82 7.01 -2.89
C ILE A 164 1.40 7.54 -1.59
N PRO A 165 1.09 6.95 -0.43
CA PRO A 165 1.62 7.41 0.84
C PRO A 165 3.11 7.08 0.97
N VAL A 166 3.89 8.06 1.41
CA VAL A 166 5.32 7.92 1.68
C VAL A 166 5.70 8.48 3.04
N VAL A 167 6.85 8.07 3.55
CA VAL A 167 7.47 8.61 4.75
C VAL A 167 8.94 8.93 4.48
N GLY A 168 9.47 9.94 5.17
CA GLY A 168 10.88 10.28 5.13
C GLY A 168 11.67 9.49 6.18
N ILE A 169 12.88 9.11 5.84
CA ILE A 169 13.91 8.66 6.80
C ILE A 169 14.92 9.78 6.96
N SER A 170 15.18 10.18 8.20
CA SER A 170 16.24 11.14 8.50
C SER A 170 17.58 10.42 8.65
N SER A 171 18.57 10.98 7.97
CA SER A 171 19.93 10.56 8.12
C SER A 171 20.88 11.74 7.90
N GLY A 172 21.15 12.47 8.98
CA GLY A 172 22.04 13.62 8.91
C GLY A 172 21.59 14.67 7.89
N GLU A 173 22.36 14.85 6.81
CA GLU A 173 22.07 15.86 5.76
C GLU A 173 21.18 15.32 4.61
N ASN A 174 20.93 13.99 4.56
CA ASN A 174 20.20 13.35 3.47
C ASN A 174 18.79 12.92 3.93
N GLU A 175 17.79 13.17 3.11
CA GLU A 175 16.44 12.66 3.28
C GLU A 175 16.19 11.54 2.28
N PHE A 176 15.73 10.41 2.77
CA PHE A 176 15.33 9.27 1.94
C PHE A 176 13.84 9.04 2.05
N ILE A 177 13.23 8.66 0.94
CA ILE A 177 11.79 8.42 0.85
C ILE A 177 11.50 6.93 0.84
N MET A 178 10.59 6.50 1.71
CA MET A 178 10.06 5.14 1.70
C MET A 178 8.57 5.13 1.38
N LEU A 179 8.17 4.22 0.53
CA LEU A 179 6.77 3.92 0.26
C LEU A 179 6.13 3.21 1.46
N VAL A 180 4.90 3.57 1.80
CA VAL A 180 4.07 2.83 2.77
C VAL A 180 3.17 1.88 2.00
N ASP A 181 3.57 0.59 1.94
CA ASP A 181 2.99 -0.41 1.05
C ASP A 181 2.35 -1.57 1.85
N SER A 182 1.02 -1.54 1.92
CA SER A 182 0.26 -2.61 2.58
C SER A 182 0.16 -3.90 1.74
N GLY A 183 0.49 -3.85 0.46
CA GLY A 183 0.60 -5.01 -0.43
C GLY A 183 1.90 -5.77 -0.26
N ALA A 184 2.97 -5.11 0.15
CA ALA A 184 4.28 -5.72 0.38
C ALA A 184 4.31 -6.54 1.67
N ASP A 185 4.92 -7.73 1.65
CA ASP A 185 5.03 -8.62 2.82
C ASP A 185 6.25 -8.33 3.69
N LYS A 186 7.31 -7.78 3.14
CA LYS A 186 8.56 -7.47 3.80
C LYS A 186 8.99 -6.03 3.56
N THR A 187 9.53 -5.41 4.59
CA THR A 187 10.21 -4.12 4.46
C THR A 187 11.44 -4.30 3.57
N VAL A 188 11.59 -3.39 2.62
CA VAL A 188 12.69 -3.38 1.65
C VAL A 188 13.43 -2.07 1.76
N MET A 189 14.76 -2.12 1.71
CA MET A 189 15.63 -0.94 1.63
C MET A 189 16.71 -1.15 0.57
N THR A 190 17.11 -0.09 -0.11
CA THR A 190 18.27 -0.17 -1.00
C THR A 190 19.56 -0.17 -0.17
N SER A 191 20.59 -0.88 -0.64
CA SER A 191 21.93 -0.83 -0.03
C SER A 191 22.47 0.60 -0.02
N HIS A 192 22.23 1.35 -1.10
CA HIS A 192 22.59 2.77 -1.21
C HIS A 192 22.01 3.61 -0.06
N MET A 193 20.70 3.47 0.23
CA MET A 193 20.07 4.19 1.34
C MET A 193 20.73 3.84 2.68
N ILE A 194 20.96 2.55 2.94
CA ILE A 194 21.57 2.10 4.20
C ILE A 194 22.97 2.70 4.39
N ASP A 195 23.77 2.69 3.33
CA ASP A 195 25.15 3.17 3.37
C ASP A 195 25.23 4.70 3.47
N GLU A 196 24.50 5.42 2.62
CA GLU A 196 24.48 6.90 2.60
C GLU A 196 23.81 7.50 3.84
N ALA A 197 22.76 6.83 4.35
CA ALA A 197 22.13 7.22 5.59
C ALA A 197 22.93 6.84 6.84
N GLY A 198 24.00 6.07 6.69
CA GLY A 198 24.78 5.56 7.81
C GLY A 198 23.94 4.76 8.81
N LEU A 199 22.90 4.06 8.32
CA LEU A 199 22.00 3.35 9.21
C LEU A 199 22.74 2.21 9.92
N PRO A 200 22.62 2.09 11.25
CA PRO A 200 23.14 0.93 11.96
C PRO A 200 22.53 -0.34 11.39
N ASN A 201 23.38 -1.21 10.90
CA ASN A 201 22.94 -2.48 10.36
C ASN A 201 23.86 -3.63 10.80
N GLY A 202 23.24 -4.76 11.10
CA GLY A 202 23.95 -5.97 11.48
C GLY A 202 24.53 -6.72 10.28
N ASN A 203 25.26 -7.79 10.56
CA ASN A 203 25.66 -8.75 9.53
C ASN A 203 24.43 -9.36 8.84
N ALA A 204 24.63 -9.84 7.61
CA ALA A 204 23.61 -10.59 6.89
C ALA A 204 23.11 -11.77 7.74
N ILE A 205 21.79 -11.80 8.00
CA ILE A 205 21.14 -12.89 8.75
C ILE A 205 20.94 -14.08 7.82
N SER A 206 20.46 -13.82 6.61
CA SER A 206 20.20 -14.83 5.59
C SER A 206 20.04 -14.19 4.21
N ASN A 207 19.99 -15.02 3.17
CA ASN A 207 19.53 -14.60 1.84
C ASN A 207 18.02 -14.66 1.79
N GLY A 208 17.42 -13.75 1.02
CA GLY A 208 16.01 -13.65 0.76
C GLY A 208 15.70 -13.60 -0.74
N ILE A 209 14.43 -13.69 -1.07
CA ILE A 209 13.92 -13.50 -2.42
C ILE A 209 12.66 -12.64 -2.31
N ILE A 210 12.57 -11.59 -3.12
CA ILE A 210 11.33 -10.88 -3.37
C ILE A 210 10.75 -11.46 -4.66
N THR A 211 9.52 -11.96 -4.60
CA THR A 211 8.77 -12.35 -5.79
C THR A 211 7.86 -11.19 -6.17
N LEU A 212 8.06 -10.67 -7.34
CA LEU A 212 7.29 -9.58 -7.88
C LEU A 212 6.00 -10.11 -8.54
N PHE A 213 5.09 -9.21 -8.86
CA PHE A 213 3.77 -9.52 -9.40
C PHE A 213 3.78 -10.37 -10.70
N ASN A 214 4.79 -10.21 -11.55
CA ASN A 214 4.99 -11.02 -12.78
C ASN A 214 5.82 -12.27 -12.56
N ASN A 215 5.94 -12.76 -11.31
CA ASN A 215 6.78 -13.91 -10.90
C ASN A 215 8.30 -13.70 -11.09
N ARG A 216 8.76 -12.50 -11.45
CA ARG A 216 10.18 -12.19 -11.44
C ARG A 216 10.68 -12.20 -10.00
N GLN A 217 11.86 -12.77 -9.80
CA GLN A 217 12.48 -12.87 -8.49
C GLN A 217 13.71 -11.95 -8.41
N ILE A 218 13.77 -11.18 -7.32
CA ILE A 218 14.93 -10.38 -6.96
C ILE A 218 15.60 -11.04 -5.76
N LYS A 219 16.89 -11.33 -5.89
CA LYS A 219 17.70 -11.82 -4.76
C LYS A 219 17.95 -10.67 -3.79
N THR A 220 17.84 -10.95 -2.52
CA THR A 220 18.01 -9.97 -1.45
C THR A 220 18.87 -10.55 -0.34
N THR A 221 19.37 -9.67 0.51
CA THR A 221 20.01 -10.04 1.77
C THR A 221 19.16 -9.53 2.91
N ILE A 222 18.86 -10.38 3.88
CA ILE A 222 18.12 -9.97 5.08
C ILE A 222 19.11 -9.45 6.12
N LYS A 223 18.90 -8.23 6.56
CA LYS A 223 19.67 -7.58 7.62
C LYS A 223 18.75 -7.01 8.70
N ASN A 224 19.20 -6.97 9.91
CA ASN A 224 18.57 -6.17 10.97
C ASN A 224 19.09 -4.73 10.82
N VAL A 225 18.16 -3.75 10.69
CA VAL A 225 18.49 -2.34 10.45
C VAL A 225 17.73 -1.48 11.45
N GLU A 226 18.45 -0.55 12.07
CA GLU A 226 17.87 0.50 12.90
C GLU A 226 17.69 1.76 12.05
N PHE A 227 16.50 2.36 12.09
CA PHE A 227 16.16 3.55 11.31
C PHE A 227 15.14 4.42 12.03
N SER A 228 15.09 5.69 11.68
CA SER A 228 14.13 6.63 12.25
C SER A 228 13.32 7.32 11.15
N LEU A 229 12.00 7.34 11.34
CA LEU A 229 11.07 8.03 10.46
C LEU A 229 10.86 9.47 10.92
N LEU A 230 10.83 10.39 9.96
CA LEU A 230 10.50 11.80 10.18
C LEU A 230 9.01 11.95 10.44
N SER A 231 8.64 12.46 11.60
CA SER A 231 7.24 12.72 11.95
C SER A 231 6.97 14.22 12.10
N VAL A 232 5.70 14.59 12.01
CA VAL A 232 5.25 15.95 12.35
C VAL A 232 5.30 16.16 13.87
N GLY A 233 5.70 17.35 14.32
CA GLY A 233 5.70 17.73 15.74
C GLY A 233 7.06 18.16 16.28
N GLY A 234 8.12 18.09 15.45
CA GLY A 234 9.38 18.75 15.70
C GLY A 234 9.46 20.15 15.09
N THR A 235 10.60 20.82 15.28
CA THR A 235 10.99 22.01 14.53
C THR A 235 11.89 21.60 13.37
N GLU A 236 12.16 22.51 12.42
CA GLU A 236 13.14 22.25 11.35
C GLU A 236 14.53 21.91 11.91
N ASP A 237 14.90 22.51 13.07
CA ASP A 237 16.17 22.30 13.75
C ASP A 237 16.17 21.06 14.66
N ASP A 238 15.00 20.54 15.05
CA ASP A 238 14.85 19.38 15.92
C ASP A 238 13.58 18.57 15.52
N PRO A 239 13.64 17.83 14.41
CA PRO A 239 12.52 17.02 13.94
C PRO A 239 12.25 15.88 14.91
N LYS A 240 10.99 15.58 15.15
CA LYS A 240 10.58 14.46 15.98
C LYS A 240 10.80 13.15 15.21
N LEU A 241 11.63 12.27 15.77
CA LEU A 241 12.01 11.00 15.14
C LEU A 241 11.32 9.82 15.82
N CYS A 242 10.73 8.95 15.01
CA CYS A 242 10.17 7.69 15.45
C CYS A 242 11.13 6.55 15.07
N SER A 243 11.85 6.01 16.05
CA SER A 243 12.90 5.01 15.81
C SER A 243 12.37 3.59 15.82
N TYR A 244 12.88 2.78 14.90
CA TYR A 244 12.51 1.38 14.72
C TYR A 244 13.74 0.51 14.51
N GLU A 245 13.59 -0.77 14.79
CA GLU A 245 14.50 -1.85 14.44
C GLU A 245 13.69 -2.92 13.70
N ASP A 246 14.12 -3.31 12.50
CA ASP A 246 13.43 -4.33 11.71
C ASP A 246 14.39 -5.20 10.91
N ASN A 247 13.93 -6.42 10.59
CA ASN A 247 14.59 -7.30 9.64
C ASN A 247 14.14 -6.92 8.23
N VAL A 248 14.99 -6.22 7.49
CA VAL A 248 14.69 -5.71 6.16
C VAL A 248 15.33 -6.56 5.06
N GLN A 249 14.69 -6.62 3.92
CA GLN A 249 15.28 -7.15 2.69
C GLN A 249 16.06 -6.04 2.00
N VAL A 250 17.37 -6.21 1.93
CA VAL A 250 18.28 -5.27 1.27
C VAL A 250 18.45 -5.65 -0.17
N ILE A 251 18.25 -4.69 -1.08
CA ILE A 251 18.42 -4.82 -2.52
C ILE A 251 19.52 -3.88 -3.01
N ASP A 252 20.38 -4.37 -3.91
CA ASP A 252 21.46 -3.56 -4.48
C ASP A 252 20.96 -2.65 -5.62
N GLU A 253 20.03 -3.14 -6.42
CA GLU A 253 19.42 -2.39 -7.53
C GLU A 253 17.95 -2.12 -7.21
N PRO A 254 17.52 -0.85 -7.07
CA PRO A 254 16.12 -0.53 -6.84
C PRO A 254 15.27 -0.97 -8.05
N PRO A 255 14.03 -1.43 -7.81
CA PRO A 255 13.07 -1.64 -8.88
C PRO A 255 12.84 -0.33 -9.66
N HIS A 256 12.64 -0.43 -10.96
CA HIS A 256 12.51 0.74 -11.86
C HIS A 256 11.41 1.74 -11.43
N ILE A 257 10.34 1.26 -10.80
CA ILE A 257 9.26 2.12 -10.29
C ILE A 257 9.70 3.02 -9.13
N MET A 258 10.82 2.71 -8.48
CA MET A 258 11.35 3.53 -7.40
C MET A 258 12.15 4.74 -7.88
N GLU A 259 12.32 4.86 -9.20
CA GLU A 259 13.10 5.91 -9.84
C GLU A 259 12.23 6.76 -10.78
N ASN A 260 12.75 7.92 -11.18
CA ASN A 260 12.18 8.76 -12.23
C ASN A 260 10.79 9.37 -11.95
N PHE A 261 10.48 9.66 -10.68
CA PHE A 261 9.31 10.46 -10.35
C PHE A 261 9.54 11.93 -10.72
N LYS A 262 8.47 12.59 -11.16
CA LYS A 262 8.46 14.03 -11.44
C LYS A 262 7.27 14.68 -10.78
N ASP A 263 7.46 15.89 -10.30
CA ASP A 263 6.37 16.68 -9.77
C ASP A 263 5.45 17.25 -10.88
N SER A 264 4.46 18.05 -10.49
CA SER A 264 3.52 18.69 -11.42
C SER A 264 4.17 19.72 -12.36
N GLU A 265 5.38 20.18 -12.05
CA GLU A 265 6.16 21.14 -12.83
C GLU A 265 7.18 20.44 -13.75
N GLY A 266 7.33 19.11 -13.60
CA GLY A 266 8.22 18.26 -14.37
C GLY A 266 9.63 18.15 -13.78
N GLU A 267 9.84 18.67 -12.57
CA GLU A 267 11.11 18.54 -11.85
C GLU A 267 11.25 17.13 -11.27
N GLU A 268 12.48 16.64 -11.25
CA GLU A 268 12.79 15.30 -10.71
C GLU A 268 12.60 15.28 -9.19
N LEU A 269 11.83 14.29 -8.73
CA LEU A 269 11.63 14.03 -7.31
C LEU A 269 12.69 13.03 -6.80
N PRO A 270 12.98 13.04 -5.48
CA PRO A 270 13.82 12.03 -4.87
C PRO A 270 13.31 10.63 -5.20
N PRO A 271 14.20 9.67 -5.51
CA PRO A 271 13.79 8.29 -5.73
C PRO A 271 13.24 7.67 -4.45
N ILE A 272 12.30 6.75 -4.60
CA ILE A 272 11.86 5.91 -3.49
C ILE A 272 12.99 4.92 -3.16
N SER A 273 13.51 5.00 -1.96
CA SER A 273 14.69 4.24 -1.53
C SER A 273 14.34 2.98 -0.74
N GLY A 274 13.04 2.76 -0.47
CA GLY A 274 12.57 1.59 0.24
C GLY A 274 11.05 1.50 0.33
N MET A 275 10.56 0.45 0.99
CA MET A 275 9.14 0.20 1.23
C MET A 275 8.93 -0.30 2.66
N LEU A 276 8.01 0.31 3.39
CA LEU A 276 7.50 -0.21 4.66
C LEU A 276 6.37 -1.20 4.38
N SER A 277 6.50 -2.41 4.86
CA SER A 277 5.59 -3.51 4.55
C SER A 277 4.35 -3.57 5.45
N SER A 278 3.36 -4.37 5.04
CA SER A 278 2.22 -4.74 5.88
C SER A 278 2.65 -5.41 7.19
N SER A 279 3.68 -6.26 7.17
CA SER A 279 4.22 -6.89 8.38
C SER A 279 4.80 -5.89 9.35
N PHE A 280 5.48 -4.84 8.85
CA PHE A 280 5.96 -3.73 9.65
C PHE A 280 4.80 -2.96 10.28
N MET A 281 3.84 -2.54 9.45
CA MET A 281 2.66 -1.78 9.92
C MET A 281 1.82 -2.57 10.93
N TYR A 282 1.64 -3.86 10.72
CA TYR A 282 0.93 -4.73 11.64
C TYR A 282 1.62 -4.83 13.01
N ARG A 283 2.94 -5.02 13.02
CA ARG A 283 3.75 -5.12 14.24
C ARG A 283 3.71 -3.84 15.05
N HIS A 284 3.79 -2.70 14.38
CA HIS A 284 3.84 -1.38 15.00
C HIS A 284 2.46 -0.70 15.08
N LYS A 285 1.37 -1.45 14.81
CA LYS A 285 -0.01 -1.01 15.00
C LYS A 285 -0.33 0.31 14.29
N TRP A 286 0.11 0.41 13.04
CA TRP A 286 -0.14 1.57 12.21
C TRP A 286 -1.62 1.72 11.87
N ILE A 287 -2.04 2.98 11.71
CA ILE A 287 -3.37 3.38 11.29
C ILE A 287 -3.20 4.39 10.16
N LEU A 288 -3.84 4.13 9.03
CA LEU A 288 -3.81 4.98 7.85
C LEU A 288 -5.22 5.52 7.62
N ASP A 289 -5.44 6.81 7.93
CA ASP A 289 -6.73 7.47 7.76
C ASP A 289 -6.74 8.31 6.48
N PHE A 290 -7.39 7.79 5.44
CA PHE A 290 -7.45 8.41 4.12
C PHE A 290 -8.44 9.59 4.04
N LYS A 291 -9.28 9.82 5.05
CA LYS A 291 -10.13 11.00 5.14
C LYS A 291 -9.38 12.21 5.69
N THR A 292 -8.62 12.00 6.75
CA THR A 292 -7.80 13.07 7.35
C THR A 292 -6.46 13.24 6.65
N GLY A 293 -6.04 12.25 5.86
CA GLY A 293 -4.73 12.25 5.18
C GLY A 293 -3.56 12.08 6.15
N ILE A 294 -3.78 11.37 7.26
CA ILE A 294 -2.76 11.18 8.31
C ILE A 294 -2.53 9.69 8.57
N MET A 295 -1.27 9.31 8.65
CA MET A 295 -0.83 8.02 9.18
C MET A 295 -0.28 8.22 10.58
N TYR A 296 -0.47 7.23 11.43
CA TYR A 296 0.08 7.23 12.78
C TYR A 296 0.28 5.82 13.32
N CYS A 297 1.16 5.67 14.30
CA CYS A 297 1.39 4.39 14.96
C CYS A 297 1.19 4.56 16.47
N LYS A 298 0.77 3.47 17.13
CA LYS A 298 0.85 3.41 18.58
C LYS A 298 2.30 3.13 18.96
N LEU A 299 2.77 3.82 19.99
CA LEU A 299 4.04 3.46 20.61
C LEU A 299 3.93 2.04 21.19
N PRO A 300 4.99 1.22 21.11
CA PRO A 300 5.05 -0.02 21.84
C PRO A 300 4.87 0.25 23.33
N GLU A 301 4.00 -0.54 23.99
CA GLU A 301 3.79 -0.50 25.43
C GLU A 301 5.04 -0.94 26.19
#